data_a5fa54874f9c1013efcece5ef05872f1
#
_entry.id   a5fa54874f9c1013efcece5ef05872f1
#
_cell.length_a   1.000
_cell.length_b   1.000
_cell.length_c   1.000
_cell.angle_alpha   90.00
_cell.angle_beta   90.00
_cell.angle_gamma   90.00
#
_symmetry.space_group_name_H-M   'P 1'
#
loop_
_entity.id
_entity.type
_entity.pdbx_description
1 polymer ?
#
loop_
_entity_poly.entity_id
_entity_poly.type
_entity_poly.pdbx_seq_one_letter_code
_entity_poly.pdbx_strand_id
1 'polypeptide(L)'
;MSSSSIVLTLDDVGKCYQTYANPRDRLKQLILPKAYRMLGLHPKRYAHDFWALRHISLELEKGESVGIIGKNGSGKSTLLQIVTGVLSPTEGRVETRGRIAALLELGSGFNHEFTGRENVFLSGALLGYSQAEIEARFDDIAGFADIGEFIDQPVKTYSSGMFVRLAFAVQVQLEPDILIVDEALAVGDALFQKRCFQRLERFLSNGGTLLFVSHDQEVVRTLTSRSVLLDGGHCRSLGPSSEIVLEYRRRLHEEEVRYTRTHKPPSYAPAESADASALAPEVMDDKSSFGDFDAYIKRVDLFVNGNPLLGTVHPDDEIRLSITYHFVKPLTRLSFGIRLRNREGVKIYSGGTFAADLNAAQGNIGYEGVWHKRFEAGEEFVVDMTFRCLLGEGFYEVQAYVCEEEMFMPGYQRMLHWKDEAAFFNVAIDRLKRWYGGVCDIQLNYEFSN
;
A
#
# COMPACT_ATOMS: atom_id res chain seq x y z
N MET A 1 -8.93 -7.73 -32.22
CA MET A 1 -8.68 -6.50 -31.47
C MET A 1 -9.94 -6.21 -30.67
N SER A 2 -10.03 -6.64 -29.42
CA SER A 2 -11.17 -6.31 -28.55
C SER A 2 -11.04 -4.83 -28.20
N SER A 3 -12.07 -4.04 -28.53
CA SER A 3 -12.17 -2.67 -28.03
C SER A 3 -12.22 -2.74 -26.50
N SER A 4 -11.13 -2.39 -25.84
CA SER A 4 -11.11 -2.18 -24.40
C SER A 4 -12.17 -1.14 -24.08
N SER A 5 -13.21 -1.55 -23.36
CA SER A 5 -14.27 -0.61 -23.00
C SER A 5 -13.79 0.19 -21.79
N ILE A 6 -13.34 1.42 -22.03
CA ILE A 6 -13.00 2.37 -20.96
C ILE A 6 -14.29 2.67 -20.18
N VAL A 7 -14.21 2.46 -18.86
CA VAL A 7 -15.32 2.67 -17.94
C VAL A 7 -15.18 3.94 -17.10
N LEU A 8 -13.95 4.47 -16.97
CA LEU A 8 -13.67 5.76 -16.33
C LEU A 8 -12.61 6.50 -17.15
N THR A 9 -12.88 7.76 -17.46
CA THR A 9 -11.92 8.69 -18.06
C THR A 9 -11.83 9.97 -17.23
N LEU A 10 -10.61 10.31 -16.82
CA LEU A 10 -10.26 11.62 -16.28
C LEU A 10 -9.45 12.33 -17.36
N ASP A 11 -9.90 13.49 -17.82
CA ASP A 11 -9.26 14.29 -18.88
C ASP A 11 -8.90 15.65 -18.32
N ASP A 12 -7.60 15.84 -18.04
CA ASP A 12 -6.99 17.09 -17.52
C ASP A 12 -7.70 17.64 -16.26
N VAL A 13 -8.08 16.77 -15.33
CA VAL A 13 -8.87 17.10 -14.16
C VAL A 13 -8.05 17.93 -13.18
N GLY A 14 -8.60 19.09 -12.80
CA GLY A 14 -8.07 19.97 -11.78
C GLY A 14 -9.13 20.38 -10.76
N LYS A 15 -8.72 20.54 -9.49
CA LYS A 15 -9.57 21.06 -8.41
C LYS A 15 -8.86 22.17 -7.65
N CYS A 16 -9.43 23.36 -7.74
CA CYS A 16 -8.98 24.53 -7.02
C CYS A 16 -9.98 24.93 -5.93
N TYR A 17 -9.49 25.14 -4.72
CA TYR A 17 -10.23 25.73 -3.62
C TYR A 17 -9.79 27.18 -3.41
N GLN A 18 -10.75 28.07 -3.24
CA GLN A 18 -10.48 29.46 -2.90
C GLN A 18 -10.53 29.65 -1.39
N THR A 19 -9.40 30.05 -0.82
CA THR A 19 -9.30 30.40 0.59
C THR A 19 -9.20 31.91 0.76
N TYR A 20 -9.70 32.42 1.87
CA TYR A 20 -9.75 33.85 2.18
C TYR A 20 -9.09 34.08 3.55
N ALA A 21 -8.21 35.10 3.63
CA ALA A 21 -7.56 35.44 4.90
C ALA A 21 -8.58 35.92 5.96
N ASN A 22 -9.65 36.60 5.51
CA ASN A 22 -10.74 37.05 6.37
C ASN A 22 -12.09 36.74 5.72
N PRO A 23 -13.15 36.47 6.53
CA PRO A 23 -14.50 36.24 5.99
C PRO A 23 -15.02 37.41 5.13
N ARG A 24 -14.62 38.66 5.45
CA ARG A 24 -14.96 39.88 4.67
C ARG A 24 -14.35 39.87 3.29
N ASP A 25 -13.24 39.20 3.07
CA ASP A 25 -12.57 39.17 1.77
C ASP A 25 -13.33 38.35 0.74
N ARG A 26 -14.14 37.36 1.20
CA ARG A 26 -15.08 36.62 0.35
C ARG A 26 -16.14 37.54 -0.24
N LEU A 27 -16.70 38.46 0.57
CA LEU A 27 -17.68 39.44 0.11
C LEU A 27 -17.02 40.46 -0.84
N LYS A 28 -15.82 40.95 -0.51
CA LYS A 28 -15.04 41.88 -1.38
C LYS A 28 -14.74 41.22 -2.73
N GLN A 29 -14.34 39.94 -2.74
CA GLN A 29 -14.07 39.19 -3.98
C GLN A 29 -15.32 39.05 -4.87
N LEU A 30 -16.53 39.00 -4.29
CA LEU A 30 -17.77 38.90 -5.04
C LEU A 30 -18.17 40.24 -5.71
N ILE A 31 -17.94 41.40 -5.02
CA ILE A 31 -18.47 42.70 -5.40
C ILE A 31 -17.42 43.57 -6.10
N LEU A 32 -16.24 43.72 -5.50
CA LEU A 32 -15.24 44.68 -5.92
C LEU A 32 -14.61 44.40 -7.29
N PRO A 33 -14.33 43.18 -7.74
CA PRO A 33 -13.77 42.96 -9.06
C PRO A 33 -14.68 43.41 -10.21
N LYS A 34 -16.01 43.33 -10.01
CA LYS A 34 -16.98 43.88 -10.99
C LYS A 34 -16.96 45.39 -11.02
N ALA A 35 -16.92 46.02 -9.84
CA ALA A 35 -16.82 47.50 -9.73
C ALA A 35 -15.51 48.04 -10.31
N TYR A 36 -14.37 47.40 -10.04
CA TYR A 36 -13.07 47.77 -10.60
C TYR A 36 -13.06 47.68 -12.13
N ARG A 37 -13.65 46.62 -12.73
CA ARG A 37 -13.78 46.50 -14.19
C ARG A 37 -14.62 47.61 -14.80
N MET A 38 -15.72 47.99 -14.15
CA MET A 38 -16.56 49.15 -14.62
C MET A 38 -15.83 50.46 -14.56
N LEU A 39 -14.86 50.60 -13.64
CA LEU A 39 -14.05 51.84 -13.49
C LEU A 39 -12.72 51.82 -14.30
N GLY A 40 -12.52 50.79 -15.15
CA GLY A 40 -11.30 50.64 -15.93
C GLY A 40 -10.05 50.29 -15.09
N LEU A 41 -10.21 49.91 -13.82
CA LEU A 41 -9.14 49.56 -12.89
C LEU A 41 -8.84 48.06 -12.88
N HIS A 42 -7.59 47.70 -12.62
CA HIS A 42 -7.20 46.30 -12.49
C HIS A 42 -7.84 45.67 -11.22
N PRO A 43 -8.59 44.61 -11.35
CA PRO A 43 -9.27 43.99 -10.20
C PRO A 43 -8.25 43.41 -9.23
N LYS A 44 -8.30 43.82 -7.95
CA LYS A 44 -7.52 43.21 -6.87
C LYS A 44 -8.12 41.85 -6.53
N ARG A 45 -7.25 40.81 -6.47
CA ARG A 45 -7.62 39.48 -6.05
C ARG A 45 -7.52 39.35 -4.52
N TYR A 46 -8.59 38.90 -3.88
CA TYR A 46 -8.70 38.71 -2.41
C TYR A 46 -8.70 37.24 -2.01
N ALA A 47 -8.79 36.32 -2.98
CA ALA A 47 -8.74 34.89 -2.78
C ALA A 47 -7.33 34.36 -3.02
N HIS A 48 -6.93 33.39 -2.21
CA HIS A 48 -5.77 32.55 -2.44
C HIS A 48 -6.26 31.24 -3.03
N ASP A 49 -5.75 30.89 -4.22
CA ASP A 49 -6.09 29.63 -4.89
C ASP A 49 -5.21 28.51 -4.34
N PHE A 50 -5.85 27.46 -3.83
CA PHE A 50 -5.20 26.22 -3.40
C PHE A 50 -5.61 25.10 -4.35
N TRP A 51 -4.66 24.59 -5.12
CA TRP A 51 -4.90 23.49 -6.04
C TRP A 51 -4.71 22.18 -5.31
N ALA A 52 -5.82 21.49 -5.04
CA ALA A 52 -5.80 20.14 -4.45
C ALA A 52 -5.47 19.08 -5.50
N LEU A 53 -5.85 19.32 -6.76
CA LEU A 53 -5.53 18.48 -7.92
C LEU A 53 -5.25 19.37 -9.12
N ARG A 54 -4.32 18.95 -9.96
CA ARG A 54 -3.97 19.67 -11.17
C ARG A 54 -3.44 18.73 -12.25
N HIS A 55 -4.03 18.84 -13.45
CA HIS A 55 -3.62 18.07 -14.63
C HIS A 55 -3.62 16.55 -14.40
N ILE A 56 -4.71 16.02 -13.83
CA ILE A 56 -4.88 14.58 -13.63
C ILE A 56 -5.58 13.97 -14.84
N SER A 57 -4.88 13.10 -15.55
CA SER A 57 -5.44 12.29 -16.62
C SER A 57 -5.23 10.82 -16.35
N LEU A 58 -6.32 10.03 -16.40
CA LEU A 58 -6.33 8.60 -16.09
C LEU A 58 -7.47 7.94 -16.85
N GLU A 59 -7.19 6.80 -17.43
CA GLU A 59 -8.21 5.92 -18.01
C GLU A 59 -8.21 4.58 -17.26
N LEU A 60 -9.41 4.05 -17.01
CA LEU A 60 -9.63 2.76 -16.36
C LEU A 60 -10.44 1.87 -17.31
N GLU A 61 -9.89 0.72 -17.62
CA GLU A 61 -10.53 -0.27 -18.47
C GLU A 61 -11.44 -1.20 -17.66
N LYS A 62 -12.45 -1.77 -18.31
CA LYS A 62 -13.33 -2.77 -17.68
C LYS A 62 -12.52 -3.98 -17.21
N GLY A 63 -12.71 -4.39 -15.98
CA GLY A 63 -11.97 -5.50 -15.36
C GLY A 63 -10.56 -5.16 -14.87
N GLU A 64 -10.15 -3.90 -14.99
CA GLU A 64 -8.84 -3.43 -14.50
C GLU A 64 -8.90 -3.07 -13.02
N SER A 65 -7.79 -3.30 -12.30
CA SER A 65 -7.59 -2.83 -10.94
C SER A 65 -6.49 -1.77 -10.90
N VAL A 66 -6.85 -0.54 -10.51
CA VAL A 66 -5.91 0.59 -10.42
C VAL A 66 -5.80 1.08 -8.98
N GLY A 67 -4.56 1.19 -8.48
CA GLY A 67 -4.23 1.75 -7.19
C GLY A 67 -3.93 3.25 -7.26
N ILE A 68 -4.31 4.00 -6.23
CA ILE A 68 -3.86 5.38 -6.03
C ILE A 68 -3.09 5.43 -4.72
N ILE A 69 -1.80 5.72 -4.82
CA ILE A 69 -0.90 5.83 -3.67
C ILE A 69 -0.36 7.25 -3.55
N GLY A 70 -0.09 7.70 -2.34
CA GLY A 70 0.47 9.02 -2.06
C GLY A 70 0.30 9.41 -0.60
N LYS A 71 1.00 10.44 -0.17
CA LYS A 71 0.95 10.94 1.21
C LYS A 71 -0.40 11.53 1.59
N ASN A 72 -0.60 11.74 2.89
CA ASN A 72 -1.73 12.54 3.36
C ASN A 72 -1.65 13.96 2.78
N GLY A 73 -2.79 14.45 2.28
CA GLY A 73 -2.85 15.74 1.59
C GLY A 73 -2.38 15.73 0.12
N SER A 74 -2.05 14.58 -0.48
CA SER A 74 -1.68 14.51 -1.91
C SER A 74 -2.84 14.68 -2.89
N GLY A 75 -4.10 14.70 -2.40
CA GLY A 75 -5.31 14.89 -3.21
C GLY A 75 -6.14 13.63 -3.44
N LYS A 76 -5.77 12.48 -2.85
CA LYS A 76 -6.48 11.18 -3.04
C LYS A 76 -7.98 11.28 -2.80
N SER A 77 -8.39 11.74 -1.62
CA SER A 77 -9.82 11.85 -1.27
C SER A 77 -10.56 12.85 -2.17
N THR A 78 -9.91 13.95 -2.58
CA THR A 78 -10.48 14.91 -3.53
C THR A 78 -10.70 14.26 -4.90
N LEU A 79 -9.74 13.44 -5.36
CA LEU A 79 -9.86 12.71 -6.62
C LEU A 79 -11.01 11.73 -6.58
N LEU A 80 -11.14 10.97 -5.48
CA LEU A 80 -12.24 10.02 -5.31
C LEU A 80 -13.61 10.71 -5.29
N GLN A 81 -13.76 11.83 -4.57
CA GLN A 81 -14.99 12.61 -4.57
C GLN A 81 -15.38 13.14 -5.96
N ILE A 82 -14.38 13.44 -6.80
CA ILE A 82 -14.62 13.83 -8.19
C ILE A 82 -15.06 12.63 -9.03
N VAL A 83 -14.41 11.49 -8.89
CA VAL A 83 -14.76 10.26 -9.63
C VAL A 83 -16.16 9.76 -9.27
N THR A 84 -16.56 9.87 -7.98
CA THR A 84 -17.90 9.50 -7.51
C THR A 84 -18.98 10.52 -7.86
N GLY A 85 -18.60 11.69 -8.41
CA GLY A 85 -19.55 12.74 -8.75
C GLY A 85 -20.03 13.60 -7.57
N VAL A 86 -19.54 13.36 -6.35
CA VAL A 86 -19.83 14.15 -5.15
C VAL A 86 -19.27 15.57 -5.27
N LEU A 87 -18.13 15.69 -5.96
CA LEU A 87 -17.43 16.95 -6.16
C LEU A 87 -17.20 17.21 -7.65
N SER A 88 -17.63 18.38 -8.14
CA SER A 88 -17.33 18.77 -9.51
C SER A 88 -15.86 19.25 -9.66
N PRO A 89 -15.15 18.89 -10.72
CA PRO A 89 -13.84 19.44 -11.01
C PRO A 89 -13.93 20.95 -11.30
N THR A 90 -12.82 21.69 -11.12
CA THR A 90 -12.70 23.09 -11.51
C THR A 90 -12.30 23.23 -12.97
N GLU A 91 -11.46 22.32 -13.44
CA GLU A 91 -10.96 22.20 -14.81
C GLU A 91 -11.00 20.75 -15.25
N GLY A 92 -11.05 20.52 -16.56
CA GLY A 92 -11.14 19.18 -17.13
C GLY A 92 -12.52 18.54 -17.02
N ARG A 93 -12.60 17.28 -17.34
CA ARG A 93 -13.85 16.51 -17.28
C ARG A 93 -13.63 15.08 -16.80
N VAL A 94 -14.73 14.49 -16.27
CA VAL A 94 -14.79 13.11 -15.84
C VAL A 94 -15.94 12.44 -16.59
N GLU A 95 -15.66 11.31 -17.19
CA GLU A 95 -16.67 10.47 -17.81
C GLU A 95 -16.65 9.08 -17.17
N THR A 96 -17.81 8.61 -16.72
CA THR A 96 -17.97 7.30 -16.12
C THR A 96 -19.05 6.52 -16.85
N ARG A 97 -18.87 5.22 -17.00
CA ARG A 97 -19.84 4.31 -17.64
C ARG A 97 -20.10 3.13 -16.72
N GLY A 98 -21.36 2.89 -16.45
CA GLY A 98 -21.80 1.85 -15.52
C GLY A 98 -22.09 2.38 -14.11
N ARG A 99 -22.39 1.44 -13.23
CA ARG A 99 -22.76 1.71 -11.82
C ARG A 99 -21.51 1.78 -10.96
N ILE A 100 -21.38 2.84 -10.19
CA ILE A 100 -20.25 3.05 -9.28
C ILE A 100 -20.74 2.80 -7.86
N ALA A 101 -20.02 1.92 -7.12
CA ALA A 101 -20.15 1.82 -5.67
C ALA A 101 -18.87 2.34 -5.02
N ALA A 102 -19.01 3.18 -3.98
CA ALA A 102 -17.87 3.78 -3.30
C ALA A 102 -17.93 3.53 -1.80
N LEU A 103 -16.89 2.90 -1.27
CA LEU A 103 -16.78 2.63 0.17
C LEU A 103 -16.31 3.83 1.00
N LEU A 104 -16.07 4.97 0.36
CA LEU A 104 -15.65 6.24 1.00
C LEU A 104 -16.63 6.77 2.03
N GLU A 105 -17.90 6.55 1.79
CA GLU A 105 -18.99 7.08 2.57
C GLU A 105 -19.93 5.94 2.96
N LEU A 106 -19.39 4.93 3.67
CA LEU A 106 -20.17 3.79 4.12
C LEU A 106 -21.41 4.25 4.90
N GLY A 107 -22.60 3.98 4.34
CA GLY A 107 -23.86 4.34 4.93
C GLY A 107 -24.28 5.80 4.77
N SER A 108 -23.63 6.63 3.95
CA SER A 108 -24.03 8.04 3.72
C SER A 108 -25.46 8.19 3.18
N GLY A 109 -25.98 7.17 2.51
CA GLY A 109 -27.36 7.12 2.03
C GLY A 109 -28.37 6.48 3.00
N PHE A 110 -27.92 6.04 4.19
CA PHE A 110 -28.81 5.38 5.15
C PHE A 110 -29.70 6.39 5.88
N ASN A 111 -30.97 6.04 6.01
CA ASN A 111 -31.89 6.74 6.90
C ASN A 111 -31.92 6.02 8.26
N HIS A 112 -31.55 6.71 9.32
CA HIS A 112 -31.44 6.13 10.67
C HIS A 112 -32.83 5.68 11.23
N GLU A 113 -33.94 6.23 10.75
CA GLU A 113 -35.29 5.85 11.19
C GLU A 113 -35.79 4.59 10.46
N PHE A 114 -35.17 4.22 9.33
CA PHE A 114 -35.53 3.05 8.56
C PHE A 114 -34.86 1.80 9.11
N THR A 115 -35.48 0.65 8.88
CA THR A 115 -34.90 -0.66 9.17
C THR A 115 -33.66 -0.93 8.28
N GLY A 116 -32.87 -1.91 8.66
CA GLY A 116 -31.74 -2.36 7.79
C GLY A 116 -32.25 -2.79 6.42
N ARG A 117 -33.33 -3.55 6.36
CA ARG A 117 -33.99 -3.98 5.11
C ARG A 117 -34.34 -2.79 4.23
N GLU A 118 -35.07 -1.81 4.77
CA GLU A 118 -35.46 -0.59 4.02
C GLU A 118 -34.25 0.19 3.53
N ASN A 119 -33.17 0.24 4.33
CA ASN A 119 -31.92 0.89 3.93
C ASN A 119 -31.18 0.12 2.82
N VAL A 120 -31.25 -1.21 2.78
CA VAL A 120 -30.71 -2.00 1.64
C VAL A 120 -31.42 -1.60 0.34
N PHE A 121 -32.74 -1.53 0.35
CA PHE A 121 -33.48 -1.11 -0.84
C PHE A 121 -33.23 0.35 -1.21
N LEU A 122 -33.20 1.25 -0.23
CA LEU A 122 -32.90 2.67 -0.45
C LEU A 122 -31.52 2.85 -1.10
N SER A 123 -30.48 2.24 -0.52
CA SER A 123 -29.12 2.35 -1.04
C SER A 123 -28.96 1.69 -2.39
N GLY A 124 -29.57 0.52 -2.62
CA GLY A 124 -29.55 -0.13 -3.91
C GLY A 124 -30.22 0.72 -5.00
N ALA A 125 -31.35 1.37 -4.67
CA ALA A 125 -32.01 2.30 -5.59
C ALA A 125 -31.14 3.53 -5.91
N LEU A 126 -30.44 4.10 -4.91
CA LEU A 126 -29.50 5.21 -5.10
C LEU A 126 -28.32 4.81 -6.00
N LEU A 127 -27.88 3.55 -5.95
CA LEU A 127 -26.85 3.00 -6.83
C LEU A 127 -27.37 2.65 -8.24
N GLY A 128 -28.67 2.86 -8.51
CA GLY A 128 -29.29 2.64 -9.80
C GLY A 128 -29.73 1.20 -10.06
N TYR A 129 -29.94 0.38 -9.01
CA TYR A 129 -30.53 -0.95 -9.14
C TYR A 129 -32.04 -0.90 -9.04
N SER A 130 -32.72 -1.72 -9.82
CA SER A 130 -34.16 -1.92 -9.72
C SER A 130 -34.52 -2.72 -8.44
N GLN A 131 -35.75 -2.60 -7.98
CA GLN A 131 -36.23 -3.35 -6.82
C GLN A 131 -36.05 -4.86 -7.01
N ALA A 132 -36.30 -5.40 -8.19
CA ALA A 132 -36.15 -6.82 -8.48
C ALA A 132 -34.67 -7.28 -8.42
N GLU A 133 -33.71 -6.45 -8.87
CA GLU A 133 -32.27 -6.75 -8.75
C GLU A 133 -31.83 -6.76 -7.29
N ILE A 134 -32.33 -5.82 -6.47
CA ILE A 134 -31.99 -5.75 -5.04
C ILE A 134 -32.60 -6.95 -4.31
N GLU A 135 -33.87 -7.29 -4.59
CA GLU A 135 -34.58 -8.41 -3.96
C GLU A 135 -33.89 -9.74 -4.25
N ALA A 136 -33.42 -9.95 -5.49
CA ALA A 136 -32.68 -11.14 -5.87
C ALA A 136 -31.34 -11.33 -5.13
N ARG A 137 -30.77 -10.26 -4.57
CA ARG A 137 -29.48 -10.27 -3.84
C ARG A 137 -29.63 -10.01 -2.34
N PHE A 138 -30.86 -9.81 -1.87
CA PHE A 138 -31.12 -9.40 -0.50
C PHE A 138 -30.57 -10.42 0.52
N ASP A 139 -30.78 -11.69 0.27
CA ASP A 139 -30.31 -12.76 1.17
C ASP A 139 -28.78 -12.84 1.23
N ASP A 140 -28.10 -12.60 0.11
CA ASP A 140 -26.63 -12.53 0.06
C ASP A 140 -26.12 -11.30 0.83
N ILE A 141 -26.81 -10.16 0.72
CA ILE A 141 -26.48 -8.92 1.47
C ILE A 141 -26.66 -9.17 2.97
N ALA A 142 -27.81 -9.68 3.39
CA ALA A 142 -28.12 -9.94 4.78
C ALA A 142 -27.19 -10.98 5.39
N GLY A 143 -26.90 -12.07 4.66
CA GLY A 143 -25.98 -13.13 5.07
C GLY A 143 -24.53 -12.64 5.19
N PHE A 144 -24.08 -11.75 4.28
CA PHE A 144 -22.75 -11.16 4.37
C PHE A 144 -22.61 -10.19 5.54
N ALA A 145 -23.64 -9.33 5.77
CA ALA A 145 -23.66 -8.39 6.88
C ALA A 145 -23.63 -9.09 8.24
N ASP A 146 -24.26 -10.27 8.34
CA ASP A 146 -24.24 -11.13 9.52
C ASP A 146 -24.69 -10.37 10.78
N ILE A 147 -25.84 -9.68 10.67
CA ILE A 147 -26.45 -8.88 11.75
C ILE A 147 -27.73 -9.52 12.31
N GLY A 148 -28.10 -10.71 11.79
CA GLY A 148 -29.26 -11.49 12.28
C GLY A 148 -30.59 -10.72 12.22
N GLU A 149 -31.40 -10.88 13.25
CA GLU A 149 -32.72 -10.26 13.33
C GLU A 149 -32.72 -8.72 13.36
N PHE A 150 -31.57 -8.10 13.59
CA PHE A 150 -31.44 -6.63 13.54
C PHE A 150 -31.72 -6.06 12.16
N ILE A 151 -31.66 -6.89 11.09
CA ILE A 151 -31.98 -6.43 9.72
C ILE A 151 -33.37 -5.78 9.63
N ASP A 152 -34.31 -6.21 10.46
CA ASP A 152 -35.68 -5.70 10.51
C ASP A 152 -35.91 -4.64 11.63
N GLN A 153 -34.80 -4.22 12.29
CA GLN A 153 -34.82 -3.14 13.29
C GLN A 153 -34.35 -1.82 12.69
N PRO A 154 -34.78 -0.66 13.23
CA PRO A 154 -34.29 0.64 12.80
C PRO A 154 -32.77 0.78 12.97
N VAL A 155 -32.08 1.32 11.97
CA VAL A 155 -30.61 1.44 11.95
C VAL A 155 -30.06 2.29 13.11
N LYS A 156 -30.83 3.21 13.67
CA LYS A 156 -30.47 3.97 14.88
C LYS A 156 -30.19 3.08 16.11
N THR A 157 -30.68 1.82 16.11
CA THR A 157 -30.44 0.86 17.20
C THR A 157 -29.16 0.04 16.99
N TYR A 158 -28.50 0.19 15.84
CA TYR A 158 -27.32 -0.59 15.49
C TYR A 158 -26.09 -0.14 16.26
N SER A 159 -25.21 -1.09 16.56
CA SER A 159 -23.83 -0.76 16.91
C SER A 159 -23.10 -0.18 15.69
N SER A 160 -22.03 0.57 15.90
CA SER A 160 -21.19 1.08 14.80
C SER A 160 -20.70 -0.05 13.88
N GLY A 161 -20.36 -1.22 14.44
CA GLY A 161 -19.95 -2.39 13.68
C GLY A 161 -21.07 -2.95 12.80
N MET A 162 -22.30 -3.09 13.31
CA MET A 162 -23.45 -3.56 12.53
C MET A 162 -23.80 -2.60 11.40
N PHE A 163 -23.76 -1.30 11.68
CA PHE A 163 -23.99 -0.26 10.68
C PHE A 163 -23.04 -0.38 9.50
N VAL A 164 -21.75 -0.47 9.81
CA VAL A 164 -20.69 -0.57 8.78
C VAL A 164 -20.74 -1.88 8.03
N ARG A 165 -21.02 -3.01 8.71
CA ARG A 165 -21.18 -4.32 8.07
C ARG A 165 -22.32 -4.31 7.03
N LEU A 166 -23.46 -3.75 7.37
CA LEU A 166 -24.59 -3.64 6.45
C LEU A 166 -24.27 -2.71 5.27
N ALA A 167 -23.69 -1.53 5.56
CA ALA A 167 -23.32 -0.57 4.53
C ALA A 167 -22.31 -1.15 3.53
N PHE A 168 -21.30 -1.87 4.02
CA PHE A 168 -20.33 -2.57 3.16
C PHE A 168 -20.98 -3.68 2.34
N ALA A 169 -21.84 -4.50 2.99
CA ALA A 169 -22.54 -5.60 2.32
C ALA A 169 -23.35 -5.12 1.11
N VAL A 170 -24.09 -4.03 1.26
CA VAL A 170 -24.87 -3.44 0.16
C VAL A 170 -23.98 -3.05 -1.01
N GLN A 171 -22.88 -2.34 -0.74
CA GLN A 171 -22.00 -1.82 -1.78
C GLN A 171 -21.31 -2.93 -2.59
N VAL A 172 -20.96 -4.06 -1.94
CA VAL A 172 -20.11 -5.08 -2.58
C VAL A 172 -20.93 -6.25 -3.13
N GLN A 173 -22.09 -6.58 -2.53
CA GLN A 173 -22.93 -7.69 -2.99
C GLN A 173 -23.79 -7.34 -4.20
N LEU A 174 -24.09 -6.07 -4.43
CA LEU A 174 -24.82 -5.62 -5.62
C LEU A 174 -24.01 -5.72 -6.91
N GLU A 175 -22.70 -6.03 -6.83
CA GLU A 175 -21.80 -6.19 -7.97
C GLU A 175 -21.82 -4.98 -8.93
N PRO A 176 -21.30 -3.84 -8.51
CA PRO A 176 -21.20 -2.65 -9.34
C PRO A 176 -20.23 -2.87 -10.52
N ASP A 177 -20.36 -2.07 -11.58
CA ASP A 177 -19.41 -2.08 -12.69
C ASP A 177 -18.03 -1.55 -12.26
N ILE A 178 -18.00 -0.56 -11.36
CA ILE A 178 -16.80 0.04 -10.78
C ILE A 178 -16.96 0.07 -9.27
N LEU A 179 -16.02 -0.56 -8.55
CA LEU A 179 -15.94 -0.48 -7.11
C LEU A 179 -14.79 0.46 -6.72
N ILE A 180 -15.10 1.47 -5.92
CA ILE A 180 -14.12 2.41 -5.37
C ILE A 180 -13.92 2.10 -3.90
N VAL A 181 -12.68 1.80 -3.53
CA VAL A 181 -12.32 1.43 -2.17
C VAL A 181 -11.27 2.40 -1.65
N ASP A 182 -11.55 3.00 -0.49
CA ASP A 182 -10.59 3.81 0.26
C ASP A 182 -10.10 3.02 1.48
N GLU A 183 -9.22 3.58 2.27
CA GLU A 183 -8.64 3.04 3.51
C GLU A 183 -9.67 2.35 4.46
N ALA A 184 -10.95 2.45 4.16
CA ALA A 184 -12.08 1.92 4.92
C ALA A 184 -12.15 0.38 5.00
N LEU A 185 -11.23 -0.39 4.43
CA LEU A 185 -11.20 -1.86 4.59
C LEU A 185 -10.83 -2.31 6.01
N ALA A 186 -10.28 -1.42 6.84
CA ALA A 186 -9.95 -1.72 8.24
C ALA A 186 -11.18 -1.66 9.18
N VAL A 187 -12.39 -1.90 8.67
CA VAL A 187 -13.65 -1.75 9.41
C VAL A 187 -14.17 -3.10 9.88
N GLY A 188 -14.76 -3.12 11.08
CA GLY A 188 -15.29 -4.34 11.69
C GLY A 188 -14.21 -5.14 12.44
N ASP A 189 -14.54 -6.38 12.79
CA ASP A 189 -13.60 -7.30 13.41
C ASP A 189 -12.71 -8.01 12.36
N ALA A 190 -11.68 -8.69 12.82
CA ALA A 190 -10.72 -9.39 11.96
C ALA A 190 -11.37 -10.43 11.03
N LEU A 191 -12.46 -11.08 11.48
CA LEU A 191 -13.17 -12.07 10.67
C LEU A 191 -13.94 -11.39 9.53
N PHE A 192 -14.60 -10.28 9.82
CA PHE A 192 -15.30 -9.50 8.80
C PHE A 192 -14.34 -8.89 7.79
N GLN A 193 -13.21 -8.34 8.23
CA GLN A 193 -12.14 -7.86 7.34
C GLN A 193 -11.68 -8.96 6.38
N LYS A 194 -11.43 -10.18 6.87
CA LYS A 194 -11.08 -11.32 6.02
C LYS A 194 -12.17 -11.62 4.97
N ARG A 195 -13.44 -11.60 5.35
CA ARG A 195 -14.57 -11.77 4.41
C ARG A 195 -14.59 -10.66 3.36
N CYS A 196 -14.32 -9.41 3.75
CA CYS A 196 -14.23 -8.27 2.83
C CYS A 196 -13.14 -8.48 1.78
N PHE A 197 -11.92 -8.87 2.19
CA PHE A 197 -10.82 -9.16 1.26
C PHE A 197 -11.18 -10.31 0.31
N GLN A 198 -11.70 -11.42 0.81
CA GLN A 198 -12.13 -12.54 -0.02
C GLN A 198 -13.23 -12.16 -1.03
N ARG A 199 -14.13 -11.25 -0.64
CA ARG A 199 -15.18 -10.76 -1.55
C ARG A 199 -14.59 -9.87 -2.64
N LEU A 200 -13.61 -9.01 -2.30
CA LEU A 200 -12.90 -8.19 -3.29
C LEU A 200 -12.11 -9.05 -4.29
N GLU A 201 -11.41 -10.06 -3.82
CA GLU A 201 -10.70 -11.01 -4.69
C GLU A 201 -11.65 -11.72 -5.66
N ARG A 202 -12.82 -12.17 -5.17
CA ARG A 202 -13.85 -12.76 -6.03
C ARG A 202 -14.42 -11.74 -7.03
N PHE A 203 -14.64 -10.50 -6.61
CA PHE A 203 -15.09 -9.43 -7.49
C PHE A 203 -14.11 -9.20 -8.63
N LEU A 204 -12.81 -9.13 -8.33
CA LEU A 204 -11.74 -8.99 -9.32
C LEU A 204 -11.62 -10.21 -10.23
N SER A 205 -11.67 -11.44 -9.68
CA SER A 205 -11.59 -12.68 -10.46
C SER A 205 -12.77 -12.84 -11.43
N ASN A 206 -13.92 -12.25 -11.12
CA ASN A 206 -15.10 -12.20 -12.00
C ASN A 206 -15.04 -11.05 -13.03
N GLY A 207 -13.93 -10.35 -13.15
CA GLY A 207 -13.75 -9.25 -14.10
C GLY A 207 -14.34 -7.91 -13.62
N GLY A 208 -14.52 -7.73 -12.32
CA GLY A 208 -14.92 -6.45 -11.73
C GLY A 208 -13.81 -5.40 -11.85
N THR A 209 -14.20 -4.14 -11.97
CA THR A 209 -13.25 -3.01 -12.08
C THR A 209 -13.06 -2.36 -10.72
N LEU A 210 -11.81 -2.18 -10.30
CA LEU A 210 -11.46 -1.65 -8.98
C LEU A 210 -10.63 -0.38 -9.08
N LEU A 211 -11.03 0.67 -8.37
CA LEU A 211 -10.19 1.81 -8.05
C LEU A 211 -9.89 1.78 -6.54
N PHE A 212 -8.65 1.49 -6.20
CA PHE A 212 -8.23 1.24 -4.82
C PHE A 212 -7.31 2.36 -4.30
N VAL A 213 -7.67 2.98 -3.20
CA VAL A 213 -6.86 4.02 -2.57
C VAL A 213 -6.42 3.57 -1.20
N SER A 214 -5.13 3.53 -0.97
CA SER A 214 -4.58 3.19 0.34
C SER A 214 -3.20 3.82 0.54
N HIS A 215 -2.83 4.02 1.80
CA HIS A 215 -1.46 4.27 2.21
C HIS A 215 -0.70 2.97 2.49
N ASP A 216 -1.40 1.83 2.60
CA ASP A 216 -0.78 0.51 2.73
C ASP A 216 -0.25 0.03 1.37
N GLN A 217 1.05 0.14 1.24
CA GLN A 217 1.80 -0.19 0.02
C GLN A 217 1.66 -1.66 -0.36
N GLU A 218 1.54 -2.55 0.63
CA GLU A 218 1.45 -3.98 0.42
C GLU A 218 0.10 -4.36 -0.17
N VAL A 219 -0.97 -3.78 0.37
CA VAL A 219 -2.34 -4.01 -0.11
C VAL A 219 -2.50 -3.46 -1.54
N VAL A 220 -1.93 -2.27 -1.82
CA VAL A 220 -1.93 -1.71 -3.18
C VAL A 220 -1.21 -2.65 -4.15
N ARG A 221 0.00 -3.13 -3.81
CA ARG A 221 0.78 -4.04 -4.66
C ARG A 221 0.04 -5.35 -4.94
N THR A 222 -0.74 -5.85 -3.97
CA THR A 222 -1.43 -7.14 -4.05
C THR A 222 -2.75 -7.05 -4.83
N LEU A 223 -3.55 -6.01 -4.58
CA LEU A 223 -4.89 -5.90 -5.14
C LEU A 223 -4.95 -5.18 -6.49
N THR A 224 -3.89 -4.48 -6.89
CA THR A 224 -3.91 -3.67 -8.10
C THR A 224 -2.81 -4.04 -9.09
N SER A 225 -3.17 -4.10 -10.37
CA SER A 225 -2.22 -4.39 -11.45
C SER A 225 -1.39 -3.16 -11.82
N ARG A 226 -2.01 -1.98 -11.80
CA ARG A 226 -1.42 -0.69 -12.14
C ARG A 226 -1.72 0.32 -11.03
N SER A 227 -0.82 1.28 -10.82
CA SER A 227 -1.02 2.32 -9.81
C SER A 227 -0.62 3.69 -10.29
N VAL A 228 -1.20 4.70 -9.64
CA VAL A 228 -0.90 6.13 -9.81
C VAL A 228 -0.23 6.63 -8.53
N LEU A 229 0.92 7.26 -8.65
CA LEU A 229 1.53 8.02 -7.57
C LEU A 229 1.05 9.47 -7.61
N LEU A 230 0.27 9.84 -6.59
CA LEU A 230 -0.19 11.20 -6.37
C LEU A 230 0.72 11.93 -5.38
N ASP A 231 1.22 13.10 -5.80
CA ASP A 231 2.07 13.94 -4.97
C ASP A 231 1.79 15.43 -5.21
N GLY A 232 1.43 16.16 -4.14
CA GLY A 232 1.11 17.59 -4.23
C GLY A 232 0.01 17.93 -5.24
N GLY A 233 -0.99 17.07 -5.39
CA GLY A 233 -2.10 17.25 -6.32
C GLY A 233 -1.79 16.91 -7.78
N HIS A 234 -0.63 16.32 -8.08
CA HIS A 234 -0.23 15.94 -9.44
C HIS A 234 -0.04 14.43 -9.56
N CYS A 235 -0.34 13.88 -10.74
CA CYS A 235 0.08 12.54 -11.11
C CYS A 235 1.59 12.59 -11.43
N ARG A 236 2.40 11.96 -10.59
CA ARG A 236 3.86 11.91 -10.76
C ARG A 236 4.28 10.77 -11.66
N SER A 237 3.68 9.61 -11.45
CA SER A 237 3.95 8.42 -12.23
C SER A 237 2.72 7.53 -12.29
N LEU A 238 2.63 6.74 -13.34
CA LEU A 238 1.60 5.76 -13.61
C LEU A 238 2.28 4.54 -14.24
N GLY A 239 2.05 3.36 -13.69
CA GLY A 239 2.68 2.13 -14.17
C GLY A 239 2.29 0.90 -13.35
N PRO A 240 2.97 -0.23 -13.52
CA PRO A 240 2.78 -1.43 -12.70
C PRO A 240 2.87 -1.11 -11.21
N SER A 241 1.97 -1.69 -10.39
CA SER A 241 1.87 -1.35 -8.96
C SER A 241 3.16 -1.63 -8.20
N SER A 242 3.91 -2.67 -8.58
CA SER A 242 5.22 -2.97 -7.98
C SER A 242 6.23 -1.83 -8.16
N GLU A 243 6.32 -1.26 -9.38
CA GLU A 243 7.24 -0.16 -9.69
C GLU A 243 6.82 1.14 -8.97
N ILE A 244 5.53 1.45 -8.99
CA ILE A 244 4.99 2.67 -8.36
C ILE A 244 5.13 2.64 -6.84
N VAL A 245 4.90 1.49 -6.20
CA VAL A 245 5.11 1.31 -4.76
C VAL A 245 6.58 1.51 -4.40
N LEU A 246 7.49 0.98 -5.20
CA LEU A 246 8.93 1.15 -4.98
C LEU A 246 9.37 2.62 -5.16
N GLU A 247 8.87 3.30 -6.19
CA GLU A 247 9.10 4.74 -6.37
C GLU A 247 8.59 5.55 -5.16
N TYR A 248 7.41 5.20 -4.66
CA TYR A 248 6.85 5.85 -3.47
C TYR A 248 7.75 5.64 -2.23
N ARG A 249 8.28 4.42 -2.01
CA ARG A 249 9.25 4.13 -0.92
C ARG A 249 10.52 4.94 -1.06
N ARG A 250 11.07 5.02 -2.27
CA ARG A 250 12.27 5.81 -2.56
C ARG A 250 12.05 7.29 -2.18
N ARG A 251 10.92 7.87 -2.54
CA ARG A 251 10.58 9.25 -2.19
C ARG A 251 10.39 9.48 -0.69
N LEU A 252 9.76 8.52 0.00
CA LEU A 252 9.62 8.59 1.45
C LEU A 252 10.99 8.58 2.13
N HIS A 253 11.89 7.72 1.68
CA HIS A 253 13.27 7.66 2.16
C HIS A 253 14.03 8.98 1.91
N GLU A 254 13.98 9.54 0.70
CA GLU A 254 14.62 10.82 0.38
C GLU A 254 14.14 11.97 1.27
N GLU A 255 12.85 12.00 1.61
CA GLU A 255 12.31 13.01 2.53
C GLU A 255 12.75 12.78 3.97
N GLU A 256 12.77 11.54 4.43
CA GLU A 256 13.25 11.18 5.76
C GLU A 256 14.70 11.60 5.94
N VAL A 257 15.55 11.32 4.96
CA VAL A 257 16.95 11.80 4.92
C VAL A 257 17.03 13.31 4.94
N ARG A 258 16.20 14.00 4.17
CA ARG A 258 16.16 15.46 4.13
C ARG A 258 15.69 16.05 5.47
N TYR A 259 14.66 15.47 6.08
CA TYR A 259 14.15 15.86 7.39
C TYR A 259 15.23 15.69 8.47
N THR A 260 15.91 14.56 8.48
CA THR A 260 16.99 14.25 9.43
C THR A 260 18.16 15.21 9.29
N ARG A 261 18.55 15.57 8.05
CA ARG A 261 19.62 16.57 7.80
C ARG A 261 19.27 17.98 8.31
N THR A 262 17.99 18.38 8.24
CA THR A 262 17.56 19.74 8.65
C THR A 262 17.27 19.87 10.15
N HIS A 263 17.01 18.76 10.87
CA HIS A 263 16.58 18.77 12.26
C HIS A 263 17.56 18.07 13.23
N LYS A 264 18.75 17.66 12.76
CA LYS A 264 19.78 17.11 13.68
C LYS A 264 20.35 18.19 14.61
N PRO A 265 20.57 17.87 15.92
CA PRO A 265 21.34 18.74 16.80
C PRO A 265 22.79 18.86 16.28
N PRO A 266 23.48 20.00 16.51
CA PRO A 266 24.75 20.37 15.89
C PRO A 266 25.98 19.50 16.21
N SER A 267 25.83 18.38 16.92
CA SER A 267 26.94 17.51 17.30
C SER A 267 27.27 16.40 16.31
N TYR A 268 26.58 16.30 15.19
CA TYR A 268 26.79 15.26 14.17
C TYR A 268 26.96 15.88 12.79
N ALA A 269 28.20 16.26 12.46
CA ALA A 269 28.55 16.58 11.08
C ALA A 269 28.58 15.28 10.27
N PRO A 270 27.77 15.12 9.20
CA PRO A 270 27.93 14.01 8.29
C PRO A 270 29.30 14.16 7.62
N ALA A 271 30.06 13.07 7.51
CA ALA A 271 31.18 13.03 6.57
C ALA A 271 30.63 13.44 5.20
N GLU A 272 31.35 14.33 4.51
CA GLU A 272 31.00 14.80 3.16
C GLU A 272 30.68 13.59 2.28
N SER A 273 29.56 13.65 1.57
CA SER A 273 29.12 12.62 0.63
C SER A 273 30.28 12.34 -0.35
N ALA A 274 30.81 11.13 -0.34
CA ALA A 274 31.74 10.68 -1.35
C ALA A 274 31.08 10.85 -2.73
N ASP A 275 31.89 11.32 -3.70
CA ASP A 275 31.46 11.51 -5.09
C ASP A 275 30.70 10.29 -5.61
N ALA A 276 29.51 10.51 -6.12
CA ALA A 276 28.65 9.48 -6.73
C ALA A 276 29.32 8.76 -7.94
N SER A 277 30.51 9.22 -8.35
CA SER A 277 31.31 8.64 -9.43
C SER A 277 31.93 7.26 -9.13
N ALA A 278 31.86 6.77 -7.88
CA ALA A 278 32.45 5.48 -7.47
C ALA A 278 31.46 4.30 -7.53
N LEU A 279 30.17 4.54 -7.81
CA LEU A 279 29.15 3.49 -7.89
C LEU A 279 29.16 2.83 -9.27
N ALA A 280 29.02 1.49 -9.29
CA ALA A 280 28.81 0.79 -10.55
C ALA A 280 27.49 1.27 -11.17
N PRO A 281 27.43 1.72 -12.43
CA PRO A 281 26.23 2.26 -13.07
C PRO A 281 25.03 1.30 -12.99
N GLU A 282 25.27 0.00 -13.04
CA GLU A 282 24.25 -1.06 -12.97
C GLU A 282 23.47 -1.08 -11.66
N VAL A 283 24.04 -0.64 -10.54
CA VAL A 283 23.38 -0.64 -9.23
C VAL A 283 22.44 0.58 -9.09
N MET A 284 22.81 1.70 -9.72
CA MET A 284 21.99 2.92 -9.68
C MET A 284 20.79 2.86 -10.64
N ASP A 285 20.90 2.10 -11.74
CA ASP A 285 19.83 1.91 -12.72
C ASP A 285 18.85 0.78 -12.35
N ASP A 286 19.14 0.02 -11.28
CA ASP A 286 18.26 -1.06 -10.81
C ASP A 286 16.97 -0.49 -10.22
N LYS A 287 15.90 -0.59 -10.99
CA LYS A 287 14.55 -0.12 -10.60
C LYS A 287 13.99 -0.89 -9.39
N SER A 288 14.53 -2.06 -9.06
CA SER A 288 14.11 -2.89 -7.93
C SER A 288 14.80 -2.50 -6.62
N SER A 289 15.58 -1.40 -6.57
CA SER A 289 16.36 -1.02 -5.40
C SER A 289 16.25 0.46 -5.05
N PHE A 290 16.51 0.79 -3.76
CA PHE A 290 16.60 2.15 -3.26
C PHE A 290 17.50 2.23 -2.02
N GLY A 291 17.99 3.43 -1.68
CA GLY A 291 18.82 3.70 -0.51
C GLY A 291 19.82 4.83 -0.78
N ASP A 292 20.72 5.07 0.18
CA ASP A 292 21.79 6.08 0.03
C ASP A 292 22.98 5.54 -0.78
N PHE A 293 23.05 4.22 -0.97
CA PHE A 293 24.11 3.48 -1.65
C PHE A 293 25.53 3.67 -1.08
N ASP A 294 25.65 4.14 0.16
CA ASP A 294 26.95 4.16 0.87
C ASP A 294 27.50 2.75 1.14
N ALA A 295 26.60 1.77 1.21
CA ALA A 295 26.83 0.35 1.06
C ALA A 295 25.73 -0.24 0.19
N TYR A 296 26.04 -1.23 -0.64
CA TYR A 296 25.05 -1.86 -1.50
C TYR A 296 25.21 -3.38 -1.60
N ILE A 297 24.11 -4.04 -1.95
CA ILE A 297 24.06 -5.48 -2.20
C ILE A 297 24.58 -5.72 -3.61
N LYS A 298 25.71 -6.41 -3.70
CA LYS A 298 26.37 -6.74 -4.96
C LYS A 298 25.80 -8.02 -5.58
N ARG A 299 25.53 -9.04 -4.73
CA ARG A 299 25.07 -10.35 -5.18
C ARG A 299 24.27 -11.05 -4.08
N VAL A 300 23.27 -11.82 -4.49
CA VAL A 300 22.49 -12.70 -3.63
C VAL A 300 22.47 -14.09 -4.26
N ASP A 301 23.01 -15.06 -3.54
CA ASP A 301 23.02 -16.46 -3.94
C ASP A 301 22.14 -17.28 -2.98
N LEU A 302 21.35 -18.21 -3.54
CA LEU A 302 20.46 -19.07 -2.78
C LEU A 302 20.88 -20.52 -2.92
N PHE A 303 21.03 -21.18 -1.78
CA PHE A 303 21.42 -22.59 -1.69
C PHE A 303 20.35 -23.38 -0.92
N VAL A 304 20.15 -24.62 -1.32
CA VAL A 304 19.27 -25.59 -0.65
C VAL A 304 20.07 -26.84 -0.35
N ASN A 305 20.12 -27.22 0.94
CA ASN A 305 20.91 -28.36 1.42
C ASN A 305 22.37 -28.29 0.94
N GLY A 306 22.98 -27.11 0.97
CA GLY A 306 24.36 -26.85 0.56
C GLY A 306 24.61 -26.73 -0.95
N ASN A 307 23.64 -26.99 -1.82
CA ASN A 307 23.74 -26.89 -3.26
C ASN A 307 23.04 -25.62 -3.78
N PRO A 308 23.52 -24.98 -4.88
CA PRO A 308 22.79 -23.91 -5.53
C PRO A 308 21.36 -24.33 -5.87
N LEU A 309 20.40 -23.43 -5.67
CA LEU A 309 18.99 -23.73 -5.98
C LEU A 309 18.83 -24.01 -7.49
N LEU A 310 18.47 -25.24 -7.84
CA LEU A 310 18.21 -25.68 -9.20
C LEU A 310 16.76 -26.12 -9.44
N GLY A 311 15.88 -25.95 -8.44
CA GLY A 311 14.50 -26.45 -8.53
C GLY A 311 13.62 -25.99 -7.39
N THR A 312 12.84 -26.90 -6.88
CA THR A 312 11.85 -26.65 -5.84
C THR A 312 12.42 -26.96 -4.46
N VAL A 313 12.07 -26.14 -3.49
CA VAL A 313 12.37 -26.35 -2.06
C VAL A 313 11.28 -27.20 -1.42
N HIS A 314 11.64 -28.05 -0.50
CA HIS A 314 10.69 -28.87 0.27
C HIS A 314 10.70 -28.49 1.76
N PRO A 315 9.63 -28.77 2.49
CA PRO A 315 9.64 -28.61 3.94
C PRO A 315 10.81 -29.37 4.58
N ASP A 316 11.42 -28.75 5.58
CA ASP A 316 12.61 -29.16 6.28
C ASP A 316 13.94 -29.00 5.53
N ASP A 317 13.95 -28.64 4.27
CA ASP A 317 15.17 -28.26 3.59
C ASP A 317 15.84 -27.08 4.30
N GLU A 318 17.17 -27.12 4.35
CA GLU A 318 17.98 -26.00 4.82
C GLU A 318 18.15 -25.00 3.66
N ILE A 319 17.63 -23.79 3.85
CA ILE A 319 17.82 -22.67 2.90
C ILE A 319 18.92 -21.79 3.44
N ARG A 320 19.94 -21.51 2.60
CA ARG A 320 21.01 -20.55 2.89
C ARG A 320 21.01 -19.47 1.83
N LEU A 321 20.89 -18.23 2.29
CA LEU A 321 21.04 -17.02 1.49
C LEU A 321 22.43 -16.46 1.76
N SER A 322 23.27 -16.39 0.73
CA SER A 322 24.62 -15.80 0.78
C SER A 322 24.58 -14.45 0.10
N ILE A 323 24.67 -13.38 0.88
CA ILE A 323 24.51 -12.01 0.40
C ILE A 323 25.83 -11.28 0.49
N THR A 324 26.35 -10.82 -0.65
CA THR A 324 27.59 -10.05 -0.74
C THR A 324 27.26 -8.57 -0.74
N TYR A 325 27.81 -7.85 0.23
CA TYR A 325 27.70 -6.39 0.37
C TYR A 325 29.03 -5.74 -0.02
N HIS A 326 28.95 -4.55 -0.61
CA HIS A 326 30.09 -3.71 -0.93
C HIS A 326 29.95 -2.36 -0.26
N PHE A 327 31.03 -1.82 0.32
CA PHE A 327 31.03 -0.56 1.06
C PHE A 327 31.74 0.53 0.25
N VAL A 328 31.04 1.63 -0.01
CA VAL A 328 31.59 2.77 -0.78
C VAL A 328 32.41 3.69 0.12
N LYS A 329 32.07 3.75 1.41
CA LYS A 329 32.79 4.54 2.42
C LYS A 329 32.88 3.78 3.74
N PRO A 330 33.75 4.23 4.68
CA PRO A 330 33.85 3.60 6.00
C PRO A 330 32.52 3.72 6.75
N LEU A 331 32.00 2.59 7.28
CA LEU A 331 30.73 2.48 7.98
C LEU A 331 30.85 1.64 9.25
N THR A 332 29.97 1.92 10.20
CA THR A 332 29.85 1.18 11.47
C THR A 332 28.37 1.00 11.82
N ARG A 333 28.07 0.15 12.80
CA ARG A 333 26.71 -0.06 13.31
C ARG A 333 25.72 -0.50 12.22
N LEU A 334 26.16 -1.45 11.41
CA LEU A 334 25.35 -1.95 10.31
C LEU A 334 24.44 -3.09 10.76
N SER A 335 23.25 -3.12 10.18
CA SER A 335 22.33 -4.24 10.23
C SER A 335 22.07 -4.77 8.83
N PHE A 336 22.18 -6.08 8.67
CA PHE A 336 21.95 -6.81 7.43
C PHE A 336 20.73 -7.67 7.61
N GLY A 337 19.81 -7.64 6.66
CA GLY A 337 18.57 -8.40 6.83
C GLY A 337 17.88 -8.78 5.54
N ILE A 338 16.84 -9.62 5.73
CA ILE A 338 15.97 -10.07 4.68
C ILE A 338 14.50 -9.89 5.07
N ARG A 339 13.65 -9.86 4.05
CA ARG A 339 12.21 -10.02 4.16
C ARG A 339 11.75 -11.08 3.18
N LEU A 340 10.87 -11.96 3.65
CA LEU A 340 10.21 -12.96 2.80
C LEU A 340 8.77 -12.56 2.57
N ARG A 341 8.30 -12.72 1.34
CA ARG A 341 6.91 -12.55 0.93
C ARG A 341 6.43 -13.76 0.16
N ASN A 342 5.12 -14.02 0.25
CA ASN A 342 4.48 -14.98 -0.62
C ASN A 342 4.05 -14.33 -1.95
N ARG A 343 3.47 -15.15 -2.84
CA ARG A 343 2.96 -14.70 -4.15
C ARG A 343 1.91 -13.59 -4.03
N GLU A 344 1.10 -13.62 -2.99
CA GLU A 344 0.08 -12.62 -2.69
C GLU A 344 0.66 -11.31 -2.13
N GLY A 345 1.99 -11.20 -2.02
CA GLY A 345 2.69 -10.02 -1.49
C GLY A 345 2.65 -9.92 0.05
N VAL A 346 2.09 -10.92 0.73
CA VAL A 346 2.01 -10.91 2.20
C VAL A 346 3.40 -11.11 2.79
N LYS A 347 3.77 -10.24 3.73
CA LYS A 347 5.01 -10.34 4.49
C LYS A 347 4.95 -11.56 5.44
N ILE A 348 5.77 -12.56 5.19
CA ILE A 348 5.86 -13.79 5.99
C ILE A 348 6.89 -13.63 7.11
N TYR A 349 8.04 -13.02 6.79
CA TYR A 349 9.13 -12.83 7.72
C TYR A 349 9.86 -11.51 7.42
N SER A 350 10.40 -10.88 8.43
CA SER A 350 11.37 -9.79 8.29
C SER A 350 12.29 -9.81 9.51
N GLY A 351 13.59 -9.88 9.27
CA GLY A 351 14.60 -9.89 10.32
C GLY A 351 16.01 -9.85 9.77
N GLY A 352 16.98 -9.67 10.65
CA GLY A 352 18.38 -9.55 10.28
C GLY A 352 19.30 -9.60 11.50
N THR A 353 20.55 -9.20 11.30
CA THR A 353 21.62 -9.26 12.32
C THR A 353 21.32 -8.40 13.54
N PHE A 354 20.51 -7.34 13.44
CA PHE A 354 20.14 -6.49 14.57
C PHE A 354 19.54 -7.28 15.75
N ALA A 355 18.66 -8.24 15.47
CA ALA A 355 18.06 -9.06 16.53
C ALA A 355 19.11 -9.97 17.21
N ALA A 356 20.08 -10.49 16.44
CA ALA A 356 21.18 -11.29 16.96
C ALA A 356 22.15 -10.43 17.79
N ASP A 357 22.49 -9.23 17.31
CA ASP A 357 23.32 -8.25 18.03
C ASP A 357 22.67 -7.84 19.34
N LEU A 358 21.34 -7.62 19.37
CA LEU A 358 20.58 -7.31 20.57
C LEU A 358 20.64 -8.44 21.59
N ASN A 359 20.50 -9.69 21.16
CA ASN A 359 20.58 -10.86 22.01
C ASN A 359 22.02 -11.06 22.55
N ALA A 360 23.04 -10.79 21.74
CA ALA A 360 24.44 -10.84 22.17
C ALA A 360 24.74 -9.80 23.26
N ALA A 361 24.22 -8.58 23.11
CA ALA A 361 24.35 -7.52 24.11
C ALA A 361 23.67 -7.85 25.46
N GLN A 362 22.67 -8.74 25.45
CA GLN A 362 21.98 -9.24 26.64
C GLN A 362 22.69 -10.44 27.32
N GLY A 363 23.88 -10.82 26.83
CA GLY A 363 24.71 -11.85 27.44
C GLY A 363 24.48 -13.28 26.95
N ASN A 364 23.80 -13.49 25.84
CA ASN A 364 23.69 -14.80 25.18
C ASN A 364 25.02 -15.14 24.50
N ILE A 365 25.66 -16.21 24.94
CA ILE A 365 27.01 -16.63 24.59
C ILE A 365 27.00 -17.30 23.20
N GLY A 366 27.90 -16.87 22.30
CA GLY A 366 28.25 -17.59 21.07
C GLY A 366 28.08 -16.85 19.76
N TYR A 367 27.73 -15.58 19.75
CA TYR A 367 27.64 -14.75 18.55
C TYR A 367 28.54 -13.52 18.68
N GLU A 368 29.54 -13.39 17.80
CA GLU A 368 30.26 -12.14 17.62
C GLU A 368 29.39 -11.21 16.74
N GLY A 369 28.71 -10.24 17.38
CA GLY A 369 27.86 -9.29 16.70
C GLY A 369 28.60 -8.45 15.67
N VAL A 370 27.87 -8.07 14.61
CA VAL A 370 28.42 -7.16 13.56
C VAL A 370 28.26 -5.69 13.92
N TRP A 371 27.52 -5.35 14.96
CA TRP A 371 27.24 -3.98 15.42
C TRP A 371 28.49 -3.13 15.65
N HIS A 372 29.52 -3.70 16.26
CA HIS A 372 30.76 -2.98 16.58
C HIS A 372 31.83 -3.10 15.47
N LYS A 373 31.53 -3.86 14.43
CA LYS A 373 32.47 -4.02 13.32
C LYS A 373 32.55 -2.73 12.51
N ARG A 374 33.77 -2.32 12.15
CA ARG A 374 34.03 -1.25 11.20
C ARG A 374 34.33 -1.86 9.85
N PHE A 375 33.68 -1.34 8.83
CA PHE A 375 33.86 -1.71 7.44
C PHE A 375 34.57 -0.57 6.72
N GLU A 376 35.57 -0.89 5.89
CA GLU A 376 36.34 0.11 5.18
C GLU A 376 35.83 0.31 3.74
N ALA A 377 36.14 1.46 3.14
CA ALA A 377 35.76 1.74 1.76
C ALA A 377 36.45 0.74 0.80
N GLY A 378 35.65 0.18 -0.14
CA GLY A 378 36.11 -0.85 -1.08
C GLY A 378 36.07 -2.28 -0.53
N GLU A 379 35.77 -2.47 0.77
CA GLU A 379 35.59 -3.79 1.37
C GLU A 379 34.37 -4.51 0.82
N GLU A 380 34.44 -5.81 0.69
CA GLU A 380 33.29 -6.70 0.45
C GLU A 380 33.08 -7.59 1.67
N PHE A 381 31.84 -7.75 2.06
CA PHE A 381 31.45 -8.57 3.20
C PHE A 381 30.31 -9.50 2.82
N VAL A 382 30.45 -10.78 3.16
CA VAL A 382 29.43 -11.79 2.90
C VAL A 382 28.71 -12.11 4.19
N VAL A 383 27.38 -12.10 4.12
CA VAL A 383 26.51 -12.54 5.22
C VAL A 383 25.72 -13.76 4.77
N ASP A 384 25.96 -14.88 5.43
CA ASP A 384 25.18 -16.10 5.25
C ASP A 384 24.02 -16.13 6.25
N MET A 385 22.80 -16.19 5.73
CA MET A 385 21.57 -16.33 6.52
C MET A 385 20.96 -17.68 6.26
N THR A 386 20.93 -18.53 7.27
CA THR A 386 20.45 -19.92 7.15
C THR A 386 19.17 -20.11 7.95
N PHE A 387 18.18 -20.77 7.35
CA PHE A 387 16.95 -21.15 8.03
C PHE A 387 16.39 -22.44 7.46
N ARG A 388 15.61 -23.17 8.29
CA ARG A 388 14.89 -24.36 7.88
C ARG A 388 13.59 -23.95 7.20
N CYS A 389 13.26 -24.57 6.08
CA CYS A 389 12.02 -24.30 5.36
C CYS A 389 10.82 -24.86 6.13
N LEU A 390 10.08 -24.01 6.81
CA LEU A 390 8.80 -24.33 7.45
C LEU A 390 7.62 -23.68 6.71
N LEU A 391 7.86 -23.18 5.48
CA LEU A 391 6.90 -22.44 4.69
C LEU A 391 5.90 -23.38 4.01
N GLY A 392 4.69 -22.90 3.81
CA GLY A 392 3.64 -23.57 3.05
C GLY A 392 3.94 -23.67 1.56
N GLU A 393 3.14 -24.45 0.84
CA GLU A 393 3.25 -24.58 -0.62
C GLU A 393 3.02 -23.21 -1.29
N GLY A 394 3.93 -22.81 -2.16
CA GLY A 394 3.82 -21.55 -2.87
C GLY A 394 5.13 -20.94 -3.34
N PHE A 395 5.01 -19.80 -4.00
CA PHE A 395 6.13 -19.02 -4.51
C PHE A 395 6.49 -17.91 -3.50
N TYR A 396 7.79 -17.75 -3.25
CA TYR A 396 8.31 -16.79 -2.29
C TYR A 396 9.35 -15.87 -2.91
N GLU A 397 9.23 -14.58 -2.59
CA GLU A 397 10.17 -13.52 -2.92
C GLU A 397 11.06 -13.24 -1.70
N VAL A 398 12.35 -13.12 -1.93
CA VAL A 398 13.33 -12.64 -0.96
C VAL A 398 13.64 -11.18 -1.29
N GLN A 399 13.49 -10.31 -0.31
CA GLN A 399 13.99 -8.94 -0.34
C GLN A 399 15.18 -8.86 0.61
N ALA A 400 16.22 -8.11 0.26
CA ALA A 400 17.40 -7.96 1.08
C ALA A 400 17.67 -6.49 1.38
N TYR A 401 18.29 -6.21 2.54
CA TYR A 401 18.63 -4.84 2.90
C TYR A 401 19.90 -4.74 3.74
N VAL A 402 20.49 -3.55 3.71
CA VAL A 402 21.51 -3.10 4.67
C VAL A 402 21.14 -1.71 5.14
N CYS A 403 21.18 -1.50 6.45
CA CYS A 403 20.95 -0.20 7.07
C CYS A 403 21.98 0.11 8.14
N GLU A 404 22.19 1.40 8.37
CA GLU A 404 22.96 1.91 9.49
C GLU A 404 22.00 2.24 10.63
N GLU A 405 22.27 1.70 11.82
CA GLU A 405 21.45 1.91 13.01
C GLU A 405 21.99 3.10 13.79
N GLU A 406 21.19 4.14 13.99
CA GLU A 406 21.61 5.31 14.76
C GLU A 406 21.70 5.00 16.26
N MET A 407 20.78 4.16 16.75
CA MET A 407 20.69 3.76 18.15
C MET A 407 20.41 2.25 18.24
N PHE A 408 20.78 1.64 19.35
CA PHE A 408 20.46 0.23 19.63
C PHE A 408 18.96 0.07 20.01
N MET A 409 18.07 0.71 19.21
CA MET A 409 16.62 0.72 19.36
C MET A 409 15.95 0.62 17.98
N PRO A 410 14.87 -0.15 17.83
CA PRO A 410 14.13 -0.23 16.59
C PRO A 410 13.55 1.14 16.19
N GLY A 411 13.61 1.48 14.89
CA GLY A 411 12.96 2.66 14.33
C GLY A 411 13.87 3.85 14.04
N TYR A 412 15.18 3.76 14.34
CA TYR A 412 16.18 4.78 14.01
C TYR A 412 17.20 4.22 13.02
N GLN A 413 16.72 3.90 11.82
CA GLN A 413 17.50 3.25 10.79
C GLN A 413 17.69 4.18 9.60
N ARG A 414 18.93 4.28 9.10
CA ARG A 414 19.24 4.89 7.82
C ARG A 414 19.40 3.79 6.79
N MET A 415 18.54 3.75 5.78
CA MET A 415 18.60 2.74 4.72
C MET A 415 19.77 3.05 3.77
N LEU A 416 20.74 2.16 3.75
CA LEU A 416 21.87 2.26 2.83
C LEU A 416 21.53 1.61 1.49
N HIS A 417 20.94 0.42 1.50
CA HIS A 417 20.41 -0.22 0.32
C HIS A 417 19.29 -1.20 0.66
N TRP A 418 18.20 -1.08 -0.05
CA TRP A 418 17.10 -2.03 -0.10
C TRP A 418 17.01 -2.59 -1.51
N LYS A 419 16.90 -3.91 -1.64
CA LYS A 419 16.72 -4.61 -2.91
C LYS A 419 15.48 -5.50 -2.85
N ASP A 420 14.44 -5.13 -3.62
CA ASP A 420 13.29 -5.99 -3.91
C ASP A 420 13.75 -7.09 -4.90
N GLU A 421 13.02 -8.18 -4.95
CA GLU A 421 13.26 -9.26 -5.92
C GLU A 421 14.70 -9.78 -5.91
N ALA A 422 15.33 -9.77 -4.72
CA ALA A 422 16.74 -10.16 -4.57
C ALA A 422 16.98 -11.64 -4.88
N ALA A 423 16.01 -12.50 -4.58
CA ALA A 423 15.97 -13.91 -4.97
C ALA A 423 14.53 -14.44 -4.94
N PHE A 424 14.30 -15.59 -5.57
CA PHE A 424 13.01 -16.26 -5.58
C PHE A 424 13.19 -17.76 -5.35
N PHE A 425 12.20 -18.39 -4.72
CA PHE A 425 12.13 -19.84 -4.62
C PHE A 425 10.66 -20.32 -4.54
N ASN A 426 10.44 -21.57 -4.96
CA ASN A 426 9.14 -22.20 -4.88
C ASN A 426 9.19 -23.34 -3.88
N VAL A 427 8.18 -23.42 -3.00
CA VAL A 427 8.02 -24.51 -2.03
C VAL A 427 6.95 -25.47 -2.52
N ALA A 428 7.26 -26.76 -2.60
CA ALA A 428 6.30 -27.81 -2.89
C ALA A 428 6.22 -28.81 -1.73
N ILE A 429 5.00 -29.21 -1.38
CA ILE A 429 4.74 -30.16 -0.30
C ILE A 429 4.37 -31.51 -0.91
N ASP A 430 5.14 -32.56 -0.60
CA ASP A 430 4.73 -33.93 -0.86
C ASP A 430 3.64 -34.32 0.15
N ARG A 431 2.39 -34.18 -0.25
CA ARG A 431 1.21 -34.41 0.60
C ARG A 431 1.06 -35.85 1.11
N LEU A 432 1.82 -36.79 0.55
CA LEU A 432 1.87 -38.17 1.04
C LEU A 432 2.79 -38.32 2.26
N LYS A 433 3.78 -37.42 2.39
CA LYS A 433 4.76 -37.46 3.49
C LYS A 433 4.45 -36.43 4.58
N ARG A 434 3.88 -35.32 4.21
CA ARG A 434 3.59 -34.22 5.14
C ARG A 434 2.39 -33.41 4.65
N TRP A 435 1.51 -33.12 5.59
CA TRP A 435 0.33 -32.32 5.28
C TRP A 435 0.06 -31.27 6.35
N TYR A 436 0.08 -30.01 5.96
CA TYR A 436 -0.40 -28.88 6.75
C TYR A 436 -0.97 -27.83 5.81
N GLY A 437 -1.97 -27.09 6.31
CA GLY A 437 -2.55 -25.96 5.59
C GLY A 437 -2.04 -24.66 6.19
N GLY A 438 -1.78 -23.64 5.32
CA GLY A 438 -1.36 -22.33 5.75
C GLY A 438 0.02 -21.93 5.26
N VAL A 439 0.49 -20.76 5.73
CA VAL A 439 1.72 -20.10 5.25
C VAL A 439 2.97 -20.68 5.90
N CYS A 440 2.84 -21.37 7.04
CA CYS A 440 3.96 -21.87 7.83
C CYS A 440 3.52 -23.10 8.65
N ASP A 441 4.42 -24.08 8.80
CA ASP A 441 4.29 -25.19 9.73
C ASP A 441 4.82 -24.80 11.11
N ILE A 442 3.95 -24.71 12.10
CA ILE A 442 4.31 -24.38 13.48
C ILE A 442 4.79 -25.61 14.28
N GLN A 443 4.92 -26.77 13.64
CA GLN A 443 5.42 -28.02 14.23
C GLN A 443 4.67 -28.40 15.51
N LEU A 444 3.34 -28.59 15.43
CA LEU A 444 2.51 -28.96 16.56
C LEU A 444 2.89 -30.33 17.14
N ASN A 445 3.10 -30.35 18.44
CA ASN A 445 3.22 -31.61 19.20
C ASN A 445 1.85 -31.97 19.79
N TYR A 446 1.50 -33.27 19.76
CA TYR A 446 0.23 -33.74 20.25
C TYR A 446 0.49 -34.70 21.43
N GLU A 447 -0.11 -34.41 22.58
CA GLU A 447 -0.16 -35.33 23.74
C GLU A 447 -1.60 -35.75 23.94
N PHE A 448 -1.82 -37.06 24.02
CA PHE A 448 -3.14 -37.63 24.24
C PHE A 448 -3.20 -38.20 25.69
N SER A 449 -4.08 -37.61 26.52
CA SER A 449 -4.39 -38.15 27.84
C SER A 449 -5.61 -39.09 27.72
N ASN A 450 -5.46 -40.32 28.21
CA ASN A 450 -6.55 -41.29 28.27
C ASN A 450 -7.51 -41.01 29.42
#